data_b335b37e8fc58e5becba05a7977f3fd9
#
_entry.id   b335b37e8fc58e5becba05a7977f3fd9
#
_cell.length_a   1.000
_cell.length_b   1.000
_cell.length_c   1.000
_cell.angle_alpha   90.00
_cell.angle_beta   90.00
_cell.angle_gamma   90.00
#
_symmetry.space_group_name_H-M   'P 1'
#
loop_
_entity.id
_entity.type
_entity.pdbx_description
1 polymer ?
#
loop_
_entity_poly.entity_id
_entity_poly.type
_entity_poly.pdbx_seq_one_letter_code
_entity_poly.pdbx_strand_id
1 'polypeptide(L)'
;MAGSQPPVEVVGRQNRAYVLFILVVVYTFNFIDRQIVGILAVPIKADLGLTDAQLGLMGGLAFALFYTGLGIPVAMLADRFSRTWIMTAALTIWSAMTAASGLATNFWQLFAARLGVGVGEAGGVAPAYSLISDFFPPGQRSRALSIYSFGIPIG
;
A
#
# COMPACT_ATOMS: atom_id res chain seq x y z
N MET A 1 -17.90 10.29 -37.07
CA MET A 1 -16.74 11.17 -36.71
C MET A 1 -15.94 10.45 -35.66
N ALA A 2 -14.83 9.83 -36.05
CA ALA A 2 -13.92 9.15 -35.10
C ALA A 2 -13.07 10.24 -34.44
N GLY A 3 -13.31 10.48 -33.15
CA GLY A 3 -12.49 11.39 -32.36
C GLY A 3 -11.08 10.83 -32.27
N SER A 4 -10.12 11.52 -32.85
CA SER A 4 -8.71 11.25 -32.71
C SER A 4 -8.34 11.43 -31.24
N GLN A 5 -8.08 10.32 -30.55
CA GLN A 5 -7.46 10.38 -29.23
C GLN A 5 -6.08 11.06 -29.38
N PRO A 6 -5.74 12.01 -28.51
CA PRO A 6 -4.41 12.63 -28.54
C PRO A 6 -3.35 11.53 -28.41
N PRO A 7 -2.19 11.67 -29.10
CA PRO A 7 -1.13 10.69 -29.01
C PRO A 7 -0.69 10.56 -27.56
N VAL A 8 -0.72 9.33 -27.03
CA VAL A 8 -0.14 8.99 -25.74
C VAL A 8 1.34 9.39 -25.82
N GLU A 9 1.72 10.45 -25.11
CA GLU A 9 3.12 10.84 -24.99
C GLU A 9 3.91 9.59 -24.58
N VAL A 10 4.82 9.18 -25.46
CA VAL A 10 5.64 8.01 -25.25
C VAL A 10 6.61 8.34 -24.11
N VAL A 11 6.17 8.11 -22.89
CA VAL A 11 7.02 8.23 -21.71
C VAL A 11 8.26 7.36 -21.95
N GLY A 12 9.44 7.97 -21.92
CA GLY A 12 10.68 7.34 -22.28
C GLY A 12 10.90 6.03 -21.52
N ARG A 13 11.52 5.03 -22.14
CA ARG A 13 11.75 3.69 -21.57
C ARG A 13 12.44 3.73 -20.19
N GLN A 14 13.30 4.70 -19.95
CA GLN A 14 13.94 4.94 -18.65
C GLN A 14 12.95 5.32 -17.56
N ASN A 15 11.99 6.18 -17.88
CA ASN A 15 10.98 6.59 -16.90
C ASN A 15 10.05 5.43 -16.50
N ARG A 16 9.75 4.51 -17.43
CA ARG A 16 8.95 3.31 -17.14
C ARG A 16 9.64 2.35 -16.19
N ALA A 17 10.95 2.10 -16.42
CA ALA A 17 11.74 1.23 -15.55
C ALA A 17 11.87 1.82 -14.15
N TYR A 18 12.09 3.13 -14.04
CA TYR A 18 12.18 3.84 -12.77
C TYR A 18 10.86 3.77 -11.99
N VAL A 19 9.74 4.08 -12.64
CA VAL A 19 8.41 3.99 -12.01
C VAL A 19 8.14 2.58 -11.53
N LEU A 20 8.38 1.56 -12.35
CA LEU A 20 8.18 0.17 -11.95
C LEU A 20 9.07 -0.23 -10.78
N PHE A 21 10.34 0.17 -10.78
CA PHE A 21 11.26 -0.07 -9.69
C PHE A 21 10.74 0.52 -8.36
N ILE A 22 10.32 1.80 -8.37
CA ILE A 22 9.76 2.44 -7.19
C ILE A 22 8.50 1.71 -6.70
N LEU A 23 7.60 1.31 -7.61
CA LEU A 23 6.40 0.57 -7.25
C LEU A 23 6.72 -0.79 -6.62
N VAL A 24 7.74 -1.52 -7.14
CA VAL A 24 8.20 -2.78 -6.54
C VAL A 24 8.76 -2.55 -5.15
N VAL A 25 9.60 -1.53 -4.96
CA VAL A 25 10.16 -1.18 -3.65
C VAL A 25 9.03 -0.86 -2.64
N VAL A 26 8.09 -0.02 -3.01
CA VAL A 26 6.93 0.31 -2.17
C VAL A 26 6.14 -0.94 -1.80
N TYR A 27 5.91 -1.84 -2.75
CA TYR A 27 5.14 -3.07 -2.52
C TYR A 27 5.89 -4.06 -1.63
N THR A 28 7.22 -4.15 -1.78
CA THR A 28 8.09 -4.93 -0.90
C THR A 28 7.98 -4.43 0.55
N PHE A 29 8.11 -3.12 0.77
CA PHE A 29 7.97 -2.54 2.11
C PHE A 29 6.57 -2.74 2.70
N ASN A 30 5.53 -2.69 1.87
CA ASN A 30 4.16 -2.99 2.31
C ASN A 30 4.04 -4.43 2.85
N PHE A 31 4.69 -5.38 2.19
CA PHE A 31 4.70 -6.77 2.63
C PHE A 31 5.50 -6.96 3.91
N ILE A 32 6.69 -6.34 4.00
CA ILE A 32 7.52 -6.36 5.23
C ILE A 32 6.73 -5.82 6.42
N ASP A 33 6.03 -4.69 6.25
CA ASP A 33 5.26 -4.07 7.35
C ASP A 33 4.13 -4.98 7.87
N ARG A 34 3.49 -5.73 6.97
CA ARG A 34 2.49 -6.73 7.35
C ARG A 34 3.09 -7.90 8.14
N GLN A 35 4.25 -8.38 7.70
CA GLN A 35 4.91 -9.53 8.33
C GLN A 35 5.55 -9.16 9.68
N ILE A 36 6.06 -7.93 9.81
CA ILE A 36 6.77 -7.50 11.03
C ILE A 36 5.87 -7.55 12.27
N VAL A 37 4.56 -7.26 12.11
CA VAL A 37 3.60 -7.36 13.23
C VAL A 37 3.45 -8.79 13.72
N GLY A 38 3.39 -9.75 12.78
CA GLY A 38 3.33 -11.17 13.12
C GLY A 38 4.60 -11.65 13.83
N ILE A 39 5.76 -11.24 13.32
CA ILE A 39 7.06 -11.60 13.88
C ILE A 39 7.25 -10.97 15.27
N LEU A 40 6.84 -9.74 15.46
CA LEU A 40 6.96 -9.00 16.72
C LEU A 40 5.75 -9.20 17.66
N ALA A 41 4.80 -10.06 17.31
CA ALA A 41 3.59 -10.26 18.12
C ALA A 41 3.90 -10.65 19.56
N VAL A 42 4.86 -11.58 19.78
CA VAL A 42 5.24 -12.06 21.11
C VAL A 42 5.91 -10.96 21.94
N PRO A 43 6.96 -10.26 21.46
CA PRO A 43 7.56 -9.17 22.22
C PRO A 43 6.58 -8.01 22.46
N ILE A 44 5.78 -7.60 21.48
CA ILE A 44 4.77 -6.55 21.65
C ILE A 44 3.73 -6.92 22.72
N LYS A 45 3.29 -8.18 22.72
CA LYS A 45 2.37 -8.71 23.75
C LYS A 45 2.97 -8.59 25.15
N ALA A 46 4.25 -8.95 25.30
CA ALA A 46 4.93 -8.89 26.57
C ALA A 46 5.18 -7.45 27.07
N ASP A 47 5.58 -6.56 26.15
CA ASP A 47 5.93 -5.18 26.47
C ASP A 47 4.70 -4.33 26.83
N LEU A 48 3.61 -4.47 26.05
CA LEU A 48 2.36 -3.72 26.25
C LEU A 48 1.31 -4.47 27.11
N GLY A 49 1.61 -5.66 27.60
CA GLY A 49 0.69 -6.46 28.42
C GLY A 49 -0.60 -6.87 27.68
N LEU A 50 -0.52 -7.19 26.38
CA LEU A 50 -1.68 -7.46 25.55
C LEU A 50 -2.23 -8.87 25.75
N THR A 51 -3.54 -9.00 25.58
CA THR A 51 -4.20 -10.32 25.48
C THR A 51 -4.08 -10.88 24.06
N ASP A 52 -4.27 -12.19 23.90
CA ASP A 52 -4.29 -12.85 22.58
C ASP A 52 -5.44 -12.33 21.71
N ALA A 53 -6.59 -12.00 22.34
CA ALA A 53 -7.71 -11.39 21.64
C ALA A 53 -7.37 -10.00 21.07
N GLN A 54 -6.61 -9.19 21.81
CA GLN A 54 -6.16 -7.87 21.34
C GLN A 54 -5.15 -8.00 20.18
N LEU A 55 -4.22 -8.96 20.26
CA LEU A 55 -3.30 -9.26 19.16
C LEU A 55 -4.06 -9.73 17.91
N GLY A 56 -4.99 -10.65 18.08
CA GLY A 56 -5.84 -11.13 16.96
C GLY A 56 -6.67 -10.04 16.32
N LEU A 57 -7.19 -9.10 17.13
CA LEU A 57 -7.93 -7.95 16.64
C LEU A 57 -7.05 -7.02 15.78
N MET A 58 -5.81 -6.75 16.22
CA MET A 58 -4.88 -5.88 15.47
C MET A 58 -4.39 -6.49 14.16
N GLY A 59 -4.00 -7.76 14.19
CA GLY A 59 -3.39 -8.43 13.04
C GLY A 59 -4.39 -9.02 12.04
N GLY A 60 -5.66 -9.16 12.44
CA GLY A 60 -6.66 -9.90 11.66
C GLY A 60 -7.85 -9.06 11.22
N LEU A 61 -8.96 -9.21 11.96
CA LEU A 61 -10.28 -8.76 11.53
C LEU A 61 -10.36 -7.25 11.35
N ALA A 62 -9.86 -6.46 12.31
CA ALA A 62 -9.93 -5.01 12.25
C ALA A 62 -9.15 -4.46 11.06
N PHE A 63 -7.92 -4.92 10.87
CA PHE A 63 -7.11 -4.52 9.73
C PHE A 63 -7.79 -4.88 8.40
N ALA A 64 -8.30 -6.11 8.26
CA ALA A 64 -8.99 -6.56 7.04
C ALA A 64 -10.25 -5.73 6.74
N LEU A 65 -11.06 -5.43 7.74
CA LEU A 65 -12.28 -4.62 7.59
C LEU A 65 -11.96 -3.18 7.16
N PHE A 66 -10.98 -2.54 7.80
CA PHE A 66 -10.59 -1.18 7.45
C PHE A 66 -9.90 -1.11 6.09
N TYR A 67 -9.01 -2.05 5.79
CA TYR A 67 -8.36 -2.13 4.49
C TYR A 67 -9.37 -2.32 3.35
N THR A 68 -10.31 -3.26 3.51
CA THR A 68 -11.33 -3.54 2.50
C THR A 68 -12.37 -2.42 2.42
N GLY A 69 -12.85 -1.94 3.57
CA GLY A 69 -13.86 -0.89 3.63
C GLY A 69 -13.38 0.45 3.06
N LEU A 70 -12.13 0.80 3.28
CA LEU A 70 -11.53 2.04 2.76
C LEU A 70 -10.91 1.89 1.38
N GLY A 71 -10.59 0.67 0.96
CA GLY A 71 -10.06 0.39 -0.37
C GLY A 71 -10.98 0.87 -1.50
N ILE A 72 -12.30 0.67 -1.34
CA ILE A 72 -13.29 1.13 -2.34
C ILE A 72 -13.36 2.66 -2.42
N PRO A 73 -13.58 3.42 -1.33
CA PRO A 73 -13.57 4.88 -1.38
C PRO A 73 -12.26 5.46 -1.91
N VAL A 74 -11.12 4.90 -1.52
CA VAL A 74 -9.80 5.36 -1.99
C VAL A 74 -9.61 5.09 -3.48
N ALA A 75 -10.05 3.93 -3.99
CA ALA A 75 -10.04 3.65 -5.42
C ALA A 75 -10.91 4.65 -6.20
N MET A 76 -12.12 4.96 -5.71
CA MET A 76 -12.99 5.99 -6.30
C MET A 76 -12.36 7.39 -6.28
N LEU A 77 -11.59 7.70 -5.25
CA LEU A 77 -10.86 8.96 -5.13
C LEU A 77 -9.71 9.01 -6.17
N ALA A 78 -9.03 7.87 -6.39
CA ALA A 78 -7.97 7.74 -7.39
C ALA A 78 -8.46 7.91 -8.84
N ASP A 79 -9.75 7.68 -9.09
CA ASP A 79 -10.37 7.95 -10.40
C ASP A 79 -10.65 9.44 -10.63
N ARG A 80 -10.80 10.22 -9.57
CA ARG A 80 -11.13 11.66 -9.63
C ARG A 80 -9.94 12.59 -9.49
N PHE A 81 -8.91 12.16 -8.79
CA PHE A 81 -7.72 12.95 -8.48
C PHE A 81 -6.47 12.35 -9.13
N SER A 82 -5.39 13.12 -9.15
CA SER A 82 -4.09 12.63 -9.61
C SER A 82 -3.64 11.41 -8.81
N ARG A 83 -3.44 10.28 -9.50
CA ARG A 83 -3.02 9.00 -8.90
C ARG A 83 -1.71 9.11 -8.13
N THR A 84 -0.79 9.94 -8.64
CA THR A 84 0.48 10.21 -7.98
C THR A 84 0.27 10.92 -6.64
N TRP A 85 -0.63 11.91 -6.58
CA TRP A 85 -0.95 12.62 -5.34
C TRP A 85 -1.58 11.71 -4.29
N ILE A 86 -2.53 10.86 -4.70
CA ILE A 86 -3.17 9.90 -3.80
C ILE A 86 -2.15 8.90 -3.27
N MET A 87 -1.28 8.38 -4.14
CA MET A 87 -0.23 7.47 -3.74
C MET A 87 0.78 8.12 -2.79
N THR A 88 1.16 9.37 -3.04
CA THR A 88 2.05 10.13 -2.16
C THR A 88 1.42 10.36 -0.79
N ALA A 89 0.16 10.79 -0.75
CA ALA A 89 -0.58 10.98 0.50
C ALA A 89 -0.72 9.64 1.27
N ALA A 90 -1.07 8.58 0.57
CA ALA A 90 -1.19 7.23 1.14
C ALA A 90 0.13 6.73 1.74
N LEU A 91 1.24 6.89 1.03
CA LEU A 91 2.58 6.54 1.52
C LEU A 91 3.00 7.40 2.72
N THR A 92 2.67 8.69 2.72
CA THR A 92 2.96 9.59 3.84
C THR A 92 2.18 9.16 5.09
N ILE A 93 0.88 8.89 4.96
CA ILE A 93 0.04 8.42 6.06
C ILE A 93 0.58 7.07 6.57
N TRP A 94 0.85 6.12 5.67
CA TRP A 94 1.38 4.82 6.04
C TRP A 94 2.70 4.93 6.81
N SER A 95 3.68 5.68 6.28
CA SER A 95 4.99 5.86 6.93
C SER A 95 4.86 6.54 8.30
N ALA A 96 4.03 7.57 8.41
CA ALA A 96 3.80 8.26 9.67
C ALA A 96 3.13 7.35 10.72
N MET A 97 2.16 6.53 10.31
CA MET A 97 1.46 5.60 11.20
C MET A 97 2.33 4.39 11.58
N THR A 98 3.20 3.92 10.69
CA THR A 98 4.20 2.89 11.01
C THR A 98 5.18 3.41 12.05
N ALA A 99 5.69 4.65 11.89
CA ALA A 99 6.54 5.29 12.90
C ALA A 99 5.80 5.48 14.23
N ALA A 100 4.54 5.94 14.20
CA ALA A 100 3.71 6.08 15.40
C ALA A 100 3.47 4.75 16.10
N SER A 101 3.38 3.63 15.37
CA SER A 101 3.27 2.29 15.95
C SER A 101 4.47 1.94 16.85
N GLY A 102 5.68 2.37 16.46
CA GLY A 102 6.90 2.17 17.25
C GLY A 102 6.98 3.02 18.52
N LEU A 103 6.15 4.05 18.64
CA LEU A 103 6.04 4.96 19.79
C LEU A 103 4.85 4.62 20.70
N ALA A 104 4.06 3.62 20.36
CA ALA A 104 2.88 3.24 21.11
C ALA A 104 3.27 2.63 22.47
N THR A 105 2.63 3.13 23.54
CA THR A 105 2.85 2.68 24.91
C THR A 105 1.68 1.88 25.50
N ASN A 106 0.62 1.72 24.73
CA ASN A 106 -0.56 0.94 25.12
C ASN A 106 -1.31 0.40 23.89
N PHE A 107 -2.25 -0.53 24.16
CA PHE A 107 -3.05 -1.17 23.11
C PHE A 107 -3.75 -0.17 22.18
N TRP A 108 -4.41 0.84 22.73
CA TRP A 108 -5.25 1.74 21.93
C TRP A 108 -4.44 2.62 20.99
N GLN A 109 -3.25 3.06 21.42
CA GLN A 109 -2.33 3.80 20.56
C GLN A 109 -1.81 2.93 19.42
N LEU A 110 -1.38 1.72 19.74
CA LEU A 110 -0.91 0.77 18.73
C LEU A 110 -2.03 0.40 17.76
N PHE A 111 -3.22 0.14 18.27
CA PHE A 111 -4.40 -0.19 17.47
C PHE A 111 -4.77 0.95 16.50
N ALA A 112 -4.85 2.20 17.00
CA ALA A 112 -5.13 3.37 16.17
C ALA A 112 -4.07 3.59 15.09
N ALA A 113 -2.79 3.44 15.45
CA ALA A 113 -1.69 3.55 14.49
C ALA A 113 -1.79 2.45 13.41
N ARG A 114 -2.13 1.22 13.76
CA ARG A 114 -2.34 0.11 12.82
C ARG A 114 -3.55 0.33 11.91
N LEU A 115 -4.63 0.90 12.41
CA LEU A 115 -5.74 1.33 11.54
C LEU A 115 -5.28 2.39 10.53
N GLY A 116 -4.49 3.37 10.95
CA GLY A 116 -3.90 4.38 10.07
C GLY A 116 -2.96 3.78 9.02
N VAL A 117 -2.16 2.77 9.36
CA VAL A 117 -1.37 1.97 8.40
C VAL A 117 -2.27 1.35 7.36
N GLY A 118 -3.35 0.68 7.77
CA GLY A 118 -4.33 0.07 6.85
C GLY A 118 -4.97 1.08 5.88
N VAL A 119 -5.28 2.30 6.35
CA VAL A 119 -5.76 3.40 5.50
C VAL A 119 -4.72 3.78 4.44
N GLY A 120 -3.47 3.97 4.86
CA GLY A 120 -2.37 4.31 3.95
C GLY A 120 -2.09 3.21 2.93
N GLU A 121 -2.05 1.95 3.35
CA GLU A 121 -1.85 0.81 2.46
C GLU A 121 -2.97 0.65 1.42
N ALA A 122 -4.22 0.89 1.80
CA ALA A 122 -5.36 0.82 0.89
C ALA A 122 -5.21 1.81 -0.29
N GLY A 123 -4.56 2.97 -0.05
CA GLY A 123 -4.27 3.98 -1.08
C GLY A 123 -3.07 3.67 -1.98
N GLY A 124 -2.31 2.60 -1.71
CA GLY A 124 -1.12 2.24 -2.49
C GLY A 124 -1.39 1.31 -3.68
N VAL A 125 -2.16 0.26 -3.47
CA VAL A 125 -2.28 -0.85 -4.44
C VAL A 125 -3.08 -0.48 -5.68
N ALA A 126 -4.28 0.08 -5.54
CA ALA A 126 -5.13 0.43 -6.67
C ALA A 126 -4.50 1.49 -7.61
N PRO A 127 -3.92 2.61 -7.09
CA PRO A 127 -3.18 3.54 -7.92
C PRO A 127 -1.94 2.95 -8.59
N ALA A 128 -1.24 1.99 -7.96
CA ALA A 128 -0.08 1.32 -8.55
C ALA A 128 -0.45 0.54 -9.81
N TYR A 129 -1.53 -0.25 -9.77
CA TYR A 129 -2.06 -0.95 -10.97
C TYR A 129 -2.43 0.02 -12.08
N SER A 130 -3.06 1.13 -11.71
CA SER A 130 -3.45 2.18 -12.65
C SER A 130 -2.24 2.84 -13.29
N LEU A 131 -1.22 3.21 -12.50
CA LEU A 131 0.04 3.76 -13.01
C LEU A 131 0.74 2.80 -13.97
N ILE A 132 0.83 1.51 -13.64
CA ILE A 132 1.40 0.50 -14.55
C ILE A 132 0.62 0.48 -15.87
N SER A 133 -0.70 0.58 -15.83
CA SER A 133 -1.53 0.61 -17.04
C SER A 133 -1.34 1.86 -17.87
N ASP A 134 -1.00 3.00 -17.26
CA ASP A 134 -0.74 4.26 -17.97
C ASP A 134 0.67 4.29 -18.59
N PHE A 135 1.67 3.78 -17.87
CA PHE A 135 3.06 3.82 -18.32
C PHE A 135 3.42 2.70 -19.30
N PHE A 136 2.73 1.56 -19.27
CA PHE A 136 3.06 0.39 -20.08
C PHE A 136 1.99 0.12 -21.16
N PRO A 137 2.42 -0.10 -22.43
CA PRO A 137 1.50 -0.47 -23.51
C PRO A 137 0.85 -1.84 -23.23
N PRO A 138 -0.33 -2.13 -23.79
CA PRO A 138 -1.09 -3.35 -23.50
C PRO A 138 -0.27 -4.64 -23.56
N GLY A 139 0.62 -4.77 -24.56
CA GLY A 139 1.45 -5.97 -24.73
C GLY A 139 2.57 -6.14 -23.67
N GLN A 140 2.85 -5.13 -22.85
CA GLN A 140 3.89 -5.17 -21.81
C GLN A 140 3.31 -5.10 -20.39
N ARG A 141 2.01 -4.84 -20.23
CA ARG A 141 1.36 -4.70 -18.92
C ARG A 141 1.48 -5.96 -18.07
N SER A 142 1.20 -7.12 -18.65
CA SER A 142 1.30 -8.39 -17.94
C SER A 142 2.70 -8.62 -17.37
N ARG A 143 3.74 -8.34 -18.15
CA ARG A 143 5.13 -8.43 -17.69
C ARG A 143 5.43 -7.43 -16.57
N ALA A 144 4.99 -6.19 -16.70
CA ALA A 144 5.18 -5.18 -15.68
C ALA A 144 4.45 -5.54 -14.37
N LEU A 145 3.23 -6.07 -14.45
CA LEU A 145 2.47 -6.56 -13.31
C LEU A 145 3.14 -7.77 -12.65
N SER A 146 3.69 -8.70 -13.42
CA SER A 146 4.46 -9.82 -12.88
C SER A 146 5.68 -9.33 -12.10
N ILE A 147 6.44 -8.37 -12.66
CA ILE A 147 7.59 -7.78 -11.98
C ILE A 147 7.14 -7.06 -10.69
N TYR A 148 6.06 -6.29 -10.73
CA TYR A 148 5.49 -5.64 -9.55
C TYR A 148 5.13 -6.66 -8.45
N SER A 149 4.55 -7.80 -8.84
CA SER A 149 4.17 -8.86 -7.91
C SER A 149 5.36 -9.56 -7.24
N PHE A 150 6.57 -9.44 -7.78
CA PHE A 150 7.78 -9.92 -7.10
C PHE A 150 8.07 -9.18 -5.80
N GLY A 151 7.48 -8.03 -5.56
CA GLY A 151 7.53 -7.37 -4.25
C GLY A 151 7.00 -8.25 -3.10
N ILE A 152 6.08 -9.20 -3.39
CA ILE A 152 5.52 -10.13 -2.39
C ILE A 152 6.57 -11.10 -1.85
N PRO A 153 7.23 -11.94 -2.67
CA PRO A 153 8.21 -12.90 -2.17
C PRO A 153 9.54 -12.28 -1.73
N ILE A 154 9.79 -11.01 -2.04
CA ILE A 154 10.97 -10.28 -1.59
C ILE A 154 10.77 -9.70 -0.19
N GLY A 155 9.56 -9.25 0.15
CA GLY A 155 9.19 -8.71 1.47
C GLY A 155 8.68 -9.79 2.40
#